data_c86e478812004435461b18eb314a98a1
#
_entry.id   c86e478812004435461b18eb314a98a1
#
_cell.length_a   1.000
_cell.length_b   1.000
_cell.length_c   1.000
_cell.angle_alpha   90.00
_cell.angle_beta   90.00
_cell.angle_gamma   90.00
#
_symmetry.space_group_name_H-M   'P 1'
#
loop_
_entity.id
_entity.type
_entity.pdbx_description
1 polymer ?
#
loop_
_entity_poly.entity_id
_entity_poly.type
_entity_poly.pdbx_seq_one_letter_code
_entity_poly.pdbx_strand_id
1 'polypeptide(L)'
;MCIRDRLGVEIQSNQGSWRLEDRYPMSETTEILWELGSAELSAAGGSNTIFPDANSGPVYETPPLEENLYFGGLPRLHVNVNTVTVGGQIYALLEDCDGSTCIHIGHAIMDLRYHEGGGQEQTWIPIFETINAKMEFFAIDAQIEEGHTLRISLASTGEDYLPASTSSIVEISEGSNSNLLIDIIQPGGKILFDPPACTHQYCLDWLEQ
;
A
#
# COMPACT_ATOMS: atom_id res chain seq x y z
N MET A 1 -4.13 -32.29 13.02
CA MET A 1 -3.53 -32.26 11.68
C MET A 1 -4.68 -32.03 10.70
N CYS A 2 -4.95 -30.76 10.33
CA CYS A 2 -5.98 -30.47 9.33
C CYS A 2 -5.40 -30.83 7.97
N ILE A 3 -5.92 -31.89 7.38
CA ILE A 3 -5.61 -32.26 5.99
C ILE A 3 -6.36 -31.23 5.14
N ARG A 4 -5.61 -30.32 4.50
CA ARG A 4 -6.17 -29.43 3.50
C ARG A 4 -6.41 -30.22 2.22
N ASP A 5 -7.64 -30.63 2.02
CA ASP A 5 -8.06 -31.26 0.77
C ASP A 5 -8.31 -30.23 -0.35
N ARG A 6 -8.11 -28.93 -0.06
CA ARG A 6 -8.25 -27.84 -1.02
C ARG A 6 -6.88 -27.42 -1.54
N LEU A 7 -6.72 -27.49 -2.85
CA LEU A 7 -5.57 -26.96 -3.56
C LEU A 7 -5.83 -25.45 -3.76
N GLY A 8 -5.14 -24.60 -2.99
CA GLY A 8 -5.24 -23.16 -3.15
C GLY A 8 -5.06 -22.37 -1.85
N VAL A 9 -5.08 -21.07 -1.99
CA VAL A 9 -4.99 -20.07 -0.90
C VAL A 9 -6.35 -19.41 -0.74
N GLU A 10 -6.90 -19.44 0.47
CA GLU A 10 -8.13 -18.73 0.82
C GLU A 10 -7.76 -17.30 1.25
N ILE A 11 -8.33 -16.30 0.58
CA ILE A 11 -8.05 -14.90 0.79
C ILE A 11 -9.34 -14.19 1.17
N GLN A 12 -9.27 -13.37 2.21
CA GLN A 12 -10.38 -12.52 2.64
C GLN A 12 -10.15 -11.09 2.17
N SER A 13 -11.14 -10.48 1.53
CA SER A 13 -11.12 -9.07 1.17
C SER A 13 -11.42 -8.17 2.37
N ASN A 14 -11.11 -6.87 2.25
CA ASN A 14 -11.47 -5.84 3.22
C ASN A 14 -12.97 -5.75 3.51
N GLN A 15 -13.83 -6.23 2.62
CA GLN A 15 -15.28 -6.30 2.77
C GLN A 15 -15.81 -7.61 3.34
N GLY A 16 -14.93 -8.51 3.76
CA GLY A 16 -15.25 -9.76 4.41
C GLY A 16 -15.61 -10.91 3.48
N SER A 17 -15.68 -10.71 2.16
CA SER A 17 -15.86 -11.79 1.21
C SER A 17 -14.61 -12.65 1.09
N TRP A 18 -14.80 -13.95 0.79
CA TRP A 18 -13.70 -14.89 0.64
C TRP A 18 -13.56 -15.38 -0.80
N ARG A 19 -12.31 -15.58 -1.21
CA ARG A 19 -11.94 -16.05 -2.52
C ARG A 19 -10.91 -17.17 -2.43
N LEU A 20 -11.03 -18.17 -3.31
CA LEU A 20 -10.05 -19.24 -3.45
C LEU A 20 -9.15 -18.94 -4.65
N GLU A 21 -7.85 -18.87 -4.40
CA GLU A 21 -6.82 -18.63 -5.40
C GLU A 21 -5.87 -19.83 -5.50
N ASP A 22 -5.25 -20.02 -6.66
CA ASP A 22 -4.24 -21.05 -6.84
C ASP A 22 -3.00 -20.77 -5.99
N ARG A 23 -2.66 -19.51 -5.86
CA ARG A 23 -1.51 -19.02 -5.07
C ARG A 23 -1.69 -17.56 -4.66
N TYR A 24 -0.83 -17.12 -3.75
CA TYR A 24 -0.69 -15.71 -3.39
C TYR A 24 0.79 -15.28 -3.53
N PRO A 25 1.13 -14.12 -4.15
CA PRO A 25 0.21 -13.25 -4.91
C PRO A 25 -0.43 -13.99 -6.08
N MET A 26 -1.62 -13.51 -6.51
CA MET A 26 -2.39 -14.13 -7.57
C MET A 26 -1.63 -14.13 -8.90
N SER A 27 -1.90 -15.12 -9.75
CA SER A 27 -1.23 -15.25 -11.05
C SER A 27 -1.90 -14.50 -12.18
N GLU A 28 -3.20 -14.24 -12.05
CA GLU A 28 -4.02 -13.61 -13.08
C GLU A 28 -4.40 -12.19 -12.65
N THR A 29 -3.42 -11.28 -12.72
CA THR A 29 -3.58 -9.86 -12.40
C THR A 29 -3.11 -9.01 -13.56
N THR A 30 -3.60 -7.76 -13.61
CA THR A 30 -3.09 -6.72 -14.49
C THR A 30 -2.51 -5.61 -13.64
N GLU A 31 -1.22 -5.34 -13.79
CA GLU A 31 -0.60 -4.23 -13.09
C GLU A 31 -1.08 -2.89 -13.66
N ILE A 32 -1.52 -2.01 -12.78
CA ILE A 32 -1.82 -0.62 -13.08
C ILE A 32 -0.84 0.27 -12.34
N LEU A 33 -0.39 1.32 -13.04
CA LEU A 33 0.50 2.33 -12.52
C LEU A 33 -0.23 3.67 -12.46
N TRP A 34 -0.24 4.31 -11.29
CA TRP A 34 -0.66 5.68 -11.10
C TRP A 34 0.51 6.58 -10.74
N GLU A 35 0.71 7.64 -11.49
CA GLU A 35 1.72 8.65 -11.18
C GLU A 35 1.27 9.51 -10.00
N LEU A 36 2.20 9.85 -9.12
CA LEU A 36 1.95 10.85 -8.08
C LEU A 36 2.08 12.23 -8.71
N GLY A 37 0.99 12.97 -8.78
CA GLY A 37 0.98 14.30 -9.35
C GLY A 37 0.09 15.23 -8.56
N SER A 38 0.44 16.48 -8.43
CA SER A 38 -0.26 17.62 -7.83
C SER A 38 -1.56 17.34 -7.06
N ALA A 39 -1.48 16.51 -6.02
CA ALA A 39 -2.60 15.99 -5.22
C ALA A 39 -3.53 14.97 -5.94
N GLU A 40 -3.15 14.47 -7.11
CA GLU A 40 -3.91 13.46 -7.84
C GLU A 40 -3.03 12.26 -8.20
N LEU A 41 -3.62 11.07 -8.24
CA LEU A 41 -2.99 9.84 -8.73
C LEU A 41 -3.10 9.69 -10.25
N SER A 42 -3.08 10.77 -11.00
CA SER A 42 -3.22 10.74 -12.47
C SER A 42 -2.50 11.85 -13.20
N ALA A 43 -2.03 12.88 -12.49
CA ALA A 43 -1.37 14.02 -13.09
C ALA A 43 0.12 14.02 -12.74
N ALA A 44 0.96 14.35 -13.72
CA ALA A 44 2.40 14.43 -13.56
C ALA A 44 2.86 15.86 -13.22
N GLY A 45 3.86 15.95 -12.37
CA GLY A 45 4.67 17.13 -12.13
C GLY A 45 4.37 17.90 -10.85
N GLY A 46 5.40 18.38 -10.24
CA GLY A 46 5.41 19.12 -8.99
C GLY A 46 6.40 18.54 -7.98
N SER A 47 6.32 19.04 -6.77
CA SER A 47 7.02 18.48 -5.61
C SER A 47 6.20 18.70 -4.35
N ASN A 48 6.38 17.82 -3.39
CA ASN A 48 5.77 17.90 -2.07
C ASN A 48 6.81 17.62 -0.98
N THR A 49 6.50 17.97 0.26
CA THR A 49 7.45 17.86 1.37
C THR A 49 6.86 17.07 2.53
N ILE A 50 7.62 16.12 3.03
CA ILE A 50 7.37 15.44 4.30
C ILE A 50 8.31 16.07 5.34
N PHE A 51 7.73 16.60 6.43
CA PHE A 51 8.50 17.16 7.53
C PHE A 51 8.92 16.07 8.53
N PRO A 52 10.04 16.26 9.24
CA PRO A 52 10.49 15.31 10.26
C PRO A 52 9.44 15.08 11.33
N ASP A 53 9.34 13.83 11.77
CA ASP A 53 8.45 13.39 12.84
C ASP A 53 6.95 13.73 12.63
N ALA A 54 6.58 14.08 11.38
CA ALA A 54 5.21 14.37 11.03
C ALA A 54 4.44 13.07 10.72
N ASN A 55 3.25 12.94 11.31
CA ASN A 55 2.27 11.88 11.00
C ASN A 55 1.30 12.27 9.89
N SER A 56 1.54 13.37 9.21
CA SER A 56 0.78 13.84 8.06
C SER A 56 1.71 14.49 7.05
N GLY A 57 1.32 14.46 5.78
CA GLY A 57 2.10 15.00 4.67
C GLY A 57 1.27 15.06 3.40
N PRO A 58 1.87 14.94 2.23
CA PRO A 58 1.15 14.98 0.97
C PRO A 58 0.18 13.82 0.83
N VAL A 59 -0.96 14.12 0.22
CA VAL A 59 -2.06 13.18 -0.04
C VAL A 59 -2.34 13.20 -1.53
N TYR A 60 -2.49 12.02 -2.11
CA TYR A 60 -2.83 11.81 -3.51
C TYR A 60 -4.07 10.93 -3.60
N GLU A 61 -5.02 11.31 -4.45
CA GLU A 61 -6.29 10.60 -4.59
C GLU A 61 -6.61 10.36 -6.07
N THR A 62 -7.26 9.24 -6.36
CA THR A 62 -7.92 9.08 -7.65
C THR A 62 -9.14 10.01 -7.74
N PRO A 63 -9.62 10.37 -8.93
CA PRO A 63 -11.01 10.75 -9.07
C PRO A 63 -11.94 9.67 -8.50
N PRO A 64 -13.21 9.99 -8.15
CA PRO A 64 -14.18 8.96 -7.81
C PRO A 64 -14.23 7.86 -8.88
N LEU A 65 -14.15 6.61 -8.46
CA LEU A 65 -14.09 5.48 -9.38
C LEU A 65 -15.41 5.35 -10.14
N GLU A 66 -15.32 5.06 -11.44
CA GLU A 66 -16.48 4.84 -12.30
C GLU A 66 -17.05 3.43 -12.18
N GLU A 67 -16.30 2.50 -11.61
CA GLU A 67 -16.67 1.11 -11.34
C GLU A 67 -15.89 0.56 -10.14
N ASN A 68 -16.36 -0.54 -9.58
CA ASN A 68 -15.65 -1.21 -8.47
C ASN A 68 -14.24 -1.62 -8.87
N LEU A 69 -13.26 -1.27 -8.06
CA LEU A 69 -11.86 -1.64 -8.24
C LEU A 69 -11.50 -2.80 -7.31
N TYR A 70 -11.05 -3.91 -7.89
CA TYR A 70 -10.56 -5.07 -7.14
C TYR A 70 -9.06 -5.20 -7.34
N PHE A 71 -8.30 -5.23 -6.26
CA PHE A 71 -6.86 -5.41 -6.35
C PHE A 71 -6.31 -6.18 -5.15
N GLY A 72 -5.17 -6.80 -5.34
CA GLY A 72 -4.56 -7.59 -4.27
C GLY A 72 -3.10 -7.91 -4.58
N GLY A 73 -2.44 -8.56 -3.63
CA GLY A 73 -1.02 -8.84 -3.73
C GLY A 73 -0.19 -7.91 -2.87
N LEU A 74 0.93 -7.47 -3.40
CA LEU A 74 1.91 -6.61 -2.74
C LEU A 74 2.00 -5.29 -3.51
N PRO A 75 1.14 -4.29 -3.24
CA PRO A 75 1.27 -2.98 -3.87
C PRO A 75 2.66 -2.40 -3.65
N ARG A 76 3.13 -1.63 -4.60
CA ARG A 76 4.47 -1.02 -4.58
C ARG A 76 4.36 0.47 -4.78
N LEU A 77 5.12 1.20 -4.00
CA LEU A 77 5.28 2.64 -4.14
C LEU A 77 6.72 2.96 -4.50
N HIS A 78 6.91 3.56 -5.65
CA HIS A 78 8.19 4.10 -6.06
C HIS A 78 8.13 5.62 -5.96
N VAL A 79 9.08 6.22 -5.25
CA VAL A 79 9.14 7.68 -5.09
C VAL A 79 10.55 8.19 -5.30
N ASN A 80 10.67 9.22 -6.10
CA ASN A 80 11.90 9.99 -6.21
C ASN A 80 11.94 11.02 -5.09
N VAL A 81 12.95 10.95 -4.26
CA VAL A 81 13.09 11.82 -3.09
C VAL A 81 14.46 12.45 -2.98
N ASN A 82 14.48 13.67 -2.43
CA ASN A 82 15.69 14.34 -1.98
C ASN A 82 15.63 14.51 -0.46
N THR A 83 16.76 14.39 0.21
CA THR A 83 16.86 14.62 1.65
C THR A 83 17.90 15.69 1.96
N VAL A 84 17.69 16.40 3.06
CA VAL A 84 18.64 17.41 3.55
C VAL A 84 19.64 16.87 4.57
N THR A 85 19.46 15.60 4.98
CA THR A 85 20.37 14.87 5.89
C THR A 85 20.57 13.44 5.40
N VAL A 86 21.48 12.71 6.04
CA VAL A 86 21.81 11.30 5.72
C VAL A 86 20.79 10.28 6.23
N GLY A 87 19.58 10.69 6.48
CA GLY A 87 18.51 9.83 6.99
C GLY A 87 17.15 10.29 6.51
N GLY A 88 16.13 9.77 7.14
CA GLY A 88 14.72 10.05 6.85
C GLY A 88 13.92 8.76 6.75
N GLN A 89 12.63 8.90 6.81
CA GLN A 89 11.68 7.80 6.76
C GLN A 89 10.47 8.23 5.95
N ILE A 90 9.91 7.30 5.20
CA ILE A 90 8.62 7.46 4.54
C ILE A 90 7.68 6.40 5.07
N TYR A 91 6.53 6.83 5.56
CA TYR A 91 5.36 6.02 5.84
C TYR A 91 4.33 6.31 4.77
N ALA A 92 3.77 5.28 4.16
CA ALA A 92 2.73 5.37 3.16
C ALA A 92 1.49 4.63 3.66
N LEU A 93 0.34 5.30 3.65
CA LEU A 93 -0.95 4.78 4.05
C LEU A 93 -1.85 4.72 2.83
N LEU A 94 -2.45 3.56 2.56
CA LEU A 94 -3.41 3.34 1.48
C LEU A 94 -4.81 3.21 2.08
N GLU A 95 -5.76 3.96 1.53
CA GLU A 95 -7.11 4.11 2.09
C GLU A 95 -8.18 4.05 0.99
N ASP A 96 -9.35 3.51 1.36
CA ASP A 96 -10.62 3.62 0.64
C ASP A 96 -11.44 4.75 1.24
N CYS A 97 -11.78 5.76 0.45
CA CYS A 97 -12.47 6.94 0.95
C CYS A 97 -13.84 7.13 0.28
N ASP A 98 -14.90 7.18 1.11
CA ASP A 98 -16.24 7.63 0.75
C ASP A 98 -16.44 9.07 1.25
N GLY A 99 -16.17 10.04 0.40
CA GLY A 99 -16.22 11.45 0.75
C GLY A 99 -15.26 11.81 1.90
N SER A 100 -15.79 12.01 3.10
CA SER A 100 -14.99 12.40 4.27
C SER A 100 -14.53 11.24 5.15
N THR A 101 -15.01 10.04 4.90
CA THR A 101 -14.68 8.85 5.68
C THR A 101 -13.70 7.99 4.89
N CYS A 102 -12.55 7.68 5.49
CA CYS A 102 -11.55 6.82 4.88
C CYS A 102 -11.32 5.59 5.74
N ILE A 103 -11.17 4.45 5.10
CA ILE A 103 -10.89 3.16 5.73
C ILE A 103 -9.49 2.71 5.32
N HIS A 104 -8.67 2.39 6.30
CA HIS A 104 -7.33 1.85 6.08
C HIS A 104 -7.38 0.52 5.33
N ILE A 105 -6.66 0.42 4.22
CA ILE A 105 -6.50 -0.80 3.44
C ILE A 105 -5.15 -1.45 3.72
N GLY A 106 -4.09 -0.65 3.74
CA GLY A 106 -2.73 -1.14 3.93
C GLY A 106 -1.74 -0.01 4.11
N HIS A 107 -0.54 -0.37 4.53
CA HIS A 107 0.54 0.60 4.71
C HIS A 107 1.89 0.01 4.35
N ALA A 108 2.86 0.90 4.15
CA ALA A 108 4.26 0.58 3.98
C ALA A 108 5.11 1.60 4.74
N ILE A 109 6.29 1.18 5.17
CA ILE A 109 7.25 2.06 5.82
C ILE A 109 8.66 1.74 5.36
N MET A 110 9.48 2.78 5.17
CA MET A 110 10.87 2.62 4.79
C MET A 110 11.73 3.68 5.47
N ASP A 111 12.78 3.24 6.14
CA ASP A 111 13.92 4.09 6.44
C ASP A 111 14.74 4.25 5.15
N LEU A 112 14.95 5.49 4.72
CA LEU A 112 15.57 5.79 3.43
C LEU A 112 17.01 5.28 3.30
N ARG A 113 17.66 4.91 4.40
CA ARG A 113 18.96 4.23 4.36
C ARG A 113 18.89 2.85 3.71
N TYR A 114 17.69 2.30 3.53
CA TYR A 114 17.45 1.02 2.85
C TYR A 114 16.77 1.17 1.49
N HIS A 115 16.89 2.35 0.86
CA HIS A 115 16.20 2.70 -0.38
C HIS A 115 16.54 1.80 -1.58
N GLU A 116 17.69 1.14 -1.57
CA GLU A 116 18.07 0.17 -2.60
C GLU A 116 17.36 -1.19 -2.44
N GLY A 117 16.64 -1.39 -1.34
CA GLY A 117 15.93 -2.62 -1.05
C GLY A 117 16.77 -3.64 -0.26
N GLY A 118 16.17 -4.83 -0.02
CA GLY A 118 16.84 -5.91 0.69
C GLY A 118 16.89 -5.81 2.21
N GLY A 119 16.73 -4.63 2.79
CA GLY A 119 16.52 -4.37 4.22
C GLY A 119 17.65 -4.78 5.19
N GLN A 120 18.80 -5.24 4.67
CA GLN A 120 19.88 -5.77 5.50
C GLN A 120 21.11 -4.86 5.57
N GLU A 121 21.37 -4.10 4.54
CA GLU A 121 22.52 -3.20 4.47
C GLU A 121 22.06 -1.76 4.27
N GLN A 122 22.60 -0.87 5.11
CA GLN A 122 22.33 0.56 4.98
C GLN A 122 23.18 1.13 3.83
N THR A 123 22.49 1.86 2.96
CA THR A 123 23.13 2.57 1.86
C THR A 123 23.32 4.04 2.21
N TRP A 124 24.41 4.61 1.79
CA TRP A 124 24.63 6.05 1.95
C TRP A 124 23.60 6.86 1.16
N ILE A 125 22.97 7.83 1.82
CA ILE A 125 22.05 8.76 1.17
C ILE A 125 22.85 9.99 0.71
N PRO A 126 22.93 10.25 -0.59
CA PRO A 126 23.56 11.46 -1.09
C PRO A 126 22.64 12.66 -0.80
N ILE A 127 23.14 13.62 0.02
CA ILE A 127 22.39 14.80 0.42
C ILE A 127 22.16 15.69 -0.80
N PHE A 128 20.92 16.17 -0.99
CA PHE A 128 20.49 17.00 -2.13
C PHE A 128 20.58 16.33 -3.51
N GLU A 129 20.74 15.02 -3.55
CA GLU A 129 20.63 14.26 -4.78
C GLU A 129 19.34 13.41 -4.73
N THR A 130 18.78 13.16 -5.90
CA THR A 130 17.57 12.35 -6.00
C THR A 130 17.91 10.88 -5.86
N ILE A 131 17.25 10.20 -4.93
CA ILE A 131 17.22 8.75 -4.83
C ILE A 131 15.84 8.24 -5.18
N ASN A 132 15.74 7.01 -5.68
CA ASN A 132 14.46 6.34 -5.92
C ASN A 132 14.21 5.34 -4.79
N ALA A 133 13.28 5.67 -3.90
CA ALA A 133 12.86 4.78 -2.83
C ALA A 133 11.76 3.84 -3.34
N LYS A 134 11.99 2.53 -3.22
CA LYS A 134 11.06 1.49 -3.64
C LYS A 134 10.51 0.78 -2.43
N MET A 135 9.26 1.03 -2.14
CA MET A 135 8.56 0.49 -0.98
C MET A 135 7.57 -0.58 -1.43
N GLU A 136 7.42 -1.62 -0.64
CA GLU A 136 6.41 -2.64 -0.82
C GLU A 136 5.45 -2.59 0.36
N PHE A 137 4.16 -2.56 0.09
CA PHE A 137 3.13 -2.65 1.12
C PHE A 137 3.04 -4.08 1.65
N PHE A 138 2.47 -4.22 2.82
CA PHE A 138 2.04 -5.54 3.28
C PHE A 138 1.02 -6.14 2.32
N ALA A 139 0.92 -7.45 2.33
CA ALA A 139 -0.02 -8.19 1.50
C ALA A 139 -1.47 -7.76 1.79
N ILE A 140 -2.17 -7.35 0.76
CA ILE A 140 -3.57 -6.90 0.84
C ILE A 140 -4.45 -7.59 -0.18
N ASP A 141 -5.75 -7.59 0.09
CA ASP A 141 -6.80 -7.92 -0.85
C ASP A 141 -7.95 -6.96 -0.61
N ALA A 142 -8.24 -6.10 -1.56
CA ALA A 142 -9.13 -4.98 -1.39
C ALA A 142 -10.11 -4.82 -2.55
N GLN A 143 -11.30 -4.37 -2.19
CA GLN A 143 -12.32 -3.86 -3.09
C GLN A 143 -12.64 -2.44 -2.69
N ILE A 144 -12.62 -1.53 -3.66
CA ILE A 144 -13.07 -0.15 -3.52
C ILE A 144 -14.33 0.00 -4.35
N GLU A 145 -15.37 0.55 -3.79
CA GLU A 145 -16.67 0.66 -4.47
C GLU A 145 -16.69 1.81 -5.48
N GLU A 146 -17.58 1.67 -6.48
CA GLU A 146 -17.93 2.77 -7.39
C GLU A 146 -18.30 4.03 -6.60
N GLY A 147 -17.76 5.17 -7.03
CA GLY A 147 -17.96 6.47 -6.36
C GLY A 147 -16.95 6.78 -5.25
N HIS A 148 -16.26 5.79 -4.72
CA HIS A 148 -15.17 5.99 -3.75
C HIS A 148 -13.87 6.42 -4.44
N THR A 149 -12.92 6.89 -3.66
CA THR A 149 -11.57 7.24 -4.13
C THR A 149 -10.53 6.34 -3.47
N LEU A 150 -9.53 5.94 -4.23
CA LEU A 150 -8.31 5.35 -3.66
C LEU A 150 -7.36 6.50 -3.28
N ARG A 151 -6.99 6.54 -2.01
CA ARG A 151 -6.11 7.56 -1.45
C ARG A 151 -4.78 6.94 -1.00
N ILE A 152 -3.69 7.65 -1.27
CA ILE A 152 -2.39 7.40 -0.66
C ILE A 152 -1.91 8.64 0.08
N SER A 153 -1.61 8.48 1.37
CA SER A 153 -1.07 9.53 2.23
C SER A 153 0.38 9.22 2.58
N LEU A 154 1.26 10.20 2.49
CA LEU A 154 2.68 10.05 2.82
C LEU A 154 3.03 10.88 4.04
N ALA A 155 3.82 10.29 4.95
CA ALA A 155 4.25 10.93 6.18
C ALA A 155 5.66 10.46 6.56
N SER A 156 6.26 11.03 7.60
CA SER A 156 7.54 10.51 8.11
C SER A 156 7.36 9.37 9.11
N THR A 157 6.17 9.22 9.71
CA THR A 157 5.85 8.15 10.65
C THR A 157 4.35 7.86 10.65
N GLY A 158 3.95 6.72 11.18
CA GLY A 158 2.56 6.33 11.43
C GLY A 158 2.35 5.98 12.90
N GLU A 159 1.09 5.76 13.30
CA GLU A 159 0.72 5.51 14.70
C GLU A 159 1.45 4.31 15.32
N ASP A 160 1.71 3.27 14.51
CA ASP A 160 2.33 2.02 14.97
C ASP A 160 3.86 2.02 14.85
N TYR A 161 4.48 3.14 14.42
CA TYR A 161 5.90 3.18 14.10
C TYR A 161 6.63 4.29 14.84
N LEU A 162 7.85 3.98 15.26
CA LEU A 162 8.75 4.98 15.80
C LEU A 162 9.34 5.84 14.66
N PRO A 163 9.53 7.14 14.88
CA PRO A 163 10.27 7.97 13.96
C PRO A 163 11.69 7.42 13.71
N ALA A 164 12.22 7.70 12.51
CA ALA A 164 13.59 7.31 12.18
C ALA A 164 14.59 7.88 13.19
N SER A 165 15.63 7.13 13.47
CA SER A 165 16.73 7.57 14.37
C SER A 165 17.47 8.80 13.85
N THR A 166 17.39 9.06 12.55
CA THR A 166 17.90 10.25 11.89
C THR A 166 16.76 10.85 11.07
N SER A 167 16.17 11.92 11.57
CA SER A 167 15.07 12.61 10.88
C SER A 167 15.60 13.54 9.78
N SER A 168 14.82 13.73 8.75
CA SER A 168 15.11 14.61 7.62
C SER A 168 13.84 15.26 7.08
N ILE A 169 14.00 16.41 6.45
CA ILE A 169 13.02 16.89 5.49
C ILE A 169 13.18 16.04 4.23
N VAL A 170 12.10 15.45 3.76
CA VAL A 170 12.06 14.62 2.55
C VAL A 170 11.22 15.35 1.51
N GLU A 171 11.84 15.78 0.43
CA GLU A 171 11.16 16.36 -0.72
C GLU A 171 10.85 15.24 -1.72
N ILE A 172 9.59 15.09 -2.10
CA ILE A 172 9.11 14.13 -3.08
C ILE A 172 9.00 14.83 -4.42
N SER A 173 9.65 14.28 -5.43
CA SER A 173 9.46 14.71 -6.82
C SER A 173 8.30 13.93 -7.43
N GLU A 174 7.28 14.64 -7.85
CA GLU A 174 6.10 14.07 -8.50
C GLU A 174 6.35 13.75 -9.99
N GLY A 175 5.47 12.97 -10.61
CA GLY A 175 5.52 12.64 -12.02
C GLY A 175 5.96 11.21 -12.32
N SER A 176 6.40 10.96 -13.53
CA SER A 176 6.58 9.62 -14.11
C SER A 176 7.50 8.66 -13.34
N ASN A 177 8.35 9.19 -12.45
CA ASN A 177 9.25 8.37 -11.64
C ASN A 177 8.78 8.19 -10.18
N SER A 178 7.63 8.78 -9.84
CA SER A 178 6.99 8.62 -8.53
C SER A 178 5.58 8.07 -8.76
N ASN A 179 5.38 6.81 -8.41
CA ASN A 179 4.17 6.10 -8.79
C ASN A 179 3.77 5.02 -7.80
N LEU A 180 2.46 4.77 -7.74
CA LEU A 180 1.84 3.63 -7.06
C LEU A 180 1.53 2.57 -8.11
N LEU A 181 1.97 1.34 -7.86
CA LEU A 181 1.68 0.16 -8.67
C LEU A 181 0.80 -0.79 -7.87
N ILE A 182 -0.30 -1.19 -8.46
CA ILE A 182 -1.22 -2.19 -7.90
C ILE A 182 -1.55 -3.27 -8.92
N ASP A 183 -1.83 -4.45 -8.43
CA ASP A 183 -2.25 -5.60 -9.24
C ASP A 183 -3.76 -5.73 -9.22
N ILE A 184 -4.41 -5.36 -10.32
CA ILE A 184 -5.86 -5.45 -10.48
C ILE A 184 -6.27 -6.89 -10.69
N ILE A 185 -7.27 -7.31 -9.94
CA ILE A 185 -7.91 -8.60 -10.06
C ILE A 185 -9.14 -8.46 -10.96
N GLN A 186 -9.26 -9.30 -11.97
CA GLN A 186 -10.47 -9.34 -12.81
C GLN A 186 -11.63 -9.95 -12.02
N PRO A 187 -12.68 -9.18 -11.69
CA PRO A 187 -13.85 -9.76 -11.04
C PRO A 187 -14.60 -10.64 -12.05
N GLY A 188 -14.62 -11.89 -11.93
CA GLY A 188 -15.44 -12.70 -12.82
C GLY A 188 -15.05 -14.17 -12.98
N GLY A 189 -13.90 -14.57 -12.52
CA GLY A 189 -13.45 -15.97 -12.58
C GLY A 189 -13.38 -16.67 -11.23
N LYS A 190 -13.53 -15.95 -10.12
CA LYS A 190 -13.20 -16.44 -8.79
C LYS A 190 -14.46 -16.61 -7.95
N ILE A 191 -14.57 -17.75 -7.30
CA ILE A 191 -15.72 -18.08 -6.48
C ILE A 191 -15.63 -17.26 -5.19
N LEU A 192 -16.53 -16.29 -5.02
CA LEU A 192 -16.79 -15.68 -3.73
C LEU A 192 -17.62 -16.67 -2.91
N PHE A 193 -17.21 -16.95 -1.70
CA PHE A 193 -17.93 -17.84 -0.80
C PHE A 193 -17.91 -17.27 0.63
N ASP A 194 -18.90 -17.67 1.39
CA ASP A 194 -18.90 -17.39 2.82
C ASP A 194 -17.65 -18.01 3.48
N PRO A 195 -17.14 -17.42 4.55
CA PRO A 195 -15.99 -17.96 5.26
C PRO A 195 -16.25 -19.45 5.54
N PRO A 196 -15.26 -20.32 5.28
CA PRO A 196 -15.42 -21.74 5.55
C PRO A 196 -15.81 -21.90 7.01
N ALA A 197 -16.86 -22.66 7.26
CA ALA A 197 -17.28 -22.95 8.62
C ALA A 197 -16.08 -23.48 9.40
N CYS A 198 -15.58 -22.71 10.33
CA CYS A 198 -14.48 -23.14 11.16
C CYS A 198 -14.99 -24.23 12.10
N THR A 199 -14.56 -25.47 11.88
CA THR A 199 -14.92 -26.61 12.72
C THR A 199 -13.86 -26.91 13.79
N HIS A 200 -12.77 -26.14 13.78
CA HIS A 200 -11.69 -26.33 14.74
C HIS A 200 -11.87 -25.39 15.93
N GLN A 201 -11.70 -25.92 17.15
CA GLN A 201 -11.87 -25.15 18.40
C GLN A 201 -11.11 -23.81 18.39
N TYR A 202 -9.93 -23.79 17.79
CA TYR A 202 -9.09 -22.59 17.66
C TYR A 202 -9.76 -21.44 16.90
N CYS A 203 -10.59 -21.75 15.91
CA CYS A 203 -11.31 -20.71 15.16
C CYS A 203 -12.60 -20.29 15.88
N LEU A 204 -13.23 -21.22 16.62
CA LEU A 204 -14.42 -20.90 17.41
C LEU A 204 -14.08 -19.95 18.54
N ASP A 205 -12.95 -20.17 19.20
CA ASP A 205 -12.43 -19.30 20.28
C ASP A 205 -12.10 -17.87 19.77
N TRP A 206 -11.82 -17.72 18.47
CA TRP A 206 -11.52 -16.44 17.84
C TRP A 206 -12.78 -15.66 17.44
N LEU A 207 -13.86 -16.35 17.13
CA LEU A 207 -15.15 -15.76 16.77
C LEU A 207 -15.96 -15.31 18.00
N GLU A 208 -15.58 -15.71 19.20
CA GLU A 208 -16.23 -15.36 20.46
C GLU A 208 -15.58 -14.14 21.18
N GLN A 209 -14.51 -13.54 20.61
CA GLN A 209 -13.86 -12.34 21.13
C GLN A 209 -14.35 -11.07 20.43
#